data_ba169bc8bcf9b0e673218a2e6cf97d7b
#
_entry.id   ba169bc8bcf9b0e673218a2e6cf97d7b
#
_cell.length_a   1.000
_cell.length_b   1.000
_cell.length_c   1.000
_cell.angle_alpha   90.00
_cell.angle_beta   90.00
_cell.angle_gamma   90.00
#
_symmetry.space_group_name_H-M   'P 1'
#
loop_
_entity.id
_entity.type
_entity.pdbx_description
1 polymer ?
#
loop_
_entity_poly.entity_id
_entity_poly.type
_entity_poly.pdbx_seq_one_letter_code
_entity_poly.pdbx_strand_id
1 'polypeptide(L)'
;MTDKRLLVVLDFDGVLINSYALLRDTLASFGLDVGDEERFRNRRKFLKYVGGGKELLHNLVGMSLPKTRKLRARLTECYRECGFIYPEFIDVINRMIAEPAIHCGIVSRNFTLRPGPTIRQVLARSGVDEAQLDFVVPVPVGASKVDVLDGMTASRYCEALLCADEISDYRAACAAGYSSLIGAYGFDGRKRLRERGEVPQECLYDTPEALAAALRMGLTPYGSCRVNAYLAPEPLTALRLPLLAGMGAR
;
A
#
# COMPACT_ATOMS: atom_id res chain seq x y z
N MET A 1 -4.99 -27.39 12.53
CA MET A 1 -4.48 -26.12 11.98
C MET A 1 -4.91 -26.07 10.54
N THR A 2 -5.79 -25.15 10.17
CA THR A 2 -6.21 -24.95 8.79
C THR A 2 -5.01 -24.45 8.01
N ASP A 3 -4.65 -25.17 6.96
CA ASP A 3 -3.52 -24.86 6.08
C ASP A 3 -3.92 -23.64 5.24
N LYS A 4 -3.62 -22.43 5.71
CA LYS A 4 -3.92 -21.19 4.99
C LYS A 4 -3.07 -21.15 3.74
N ARG A 5 -3.72 -21.11 2.58
CA ARG A 5 -3.07 -21.25 1.26
C ARG A 5 -2.68 -19.93 0.63
N LEU A 6 -3.42 -18.86 0.93
CA LEU A 6 -3.19 -17.53 0.38
C LEU A 6 -2.95 -16.51 1.50
N LEU A 7 -1.89 -15.71 1.36
CA LEU A 7 -1.69 -14.51 2.14
C LEU A 7 -2.10 -13.30 1.30
N VAL A 8 -3.02 -12.47 1.81
CA VAL A 8 -3.40 -11.19 1.19
C VAL A 8 -3.01 -10.05 2.11
N VAL A 9 -2.12 -9.20 1.64
CA VAL A 9 -1.70 -7.99 2.32
C VAL A 9 -2.27 -6.77 1.59
N LEU A 10 -3.01 -5.95 2.30
CA LEU A 10 -3.58 -4.71 1.77
C LEU A 10 -2.82 -3.51 2.35
N ASP A 11 -2.39 -2.58 1.50
CA ASP A 11 -2.09 -1.24 1.97
C ASP A 11 -3.39 -0.50 2.28
N PHE A 12 -3.34 0.48 3.15
CA PHE A 12 -4.51 1.24 3.58
C PHE A 12 -4.61 2.58 2.85
N ASP A 13 -3.57 3.41 3.00
CA ASP A 13 -3.54 4.76 2.45
C ASP A 13 -3.29 4.75 0.93
N GLY A 14 -4.17 5.43 0.17
CA GLY A 14 -4.08 5.46 -1.29
C GLY A 14 -4.61 4.22 -2.00
N VAL A 15 -4.89 3.13 -1.26
CA VAL A 15 -5.47 1.89 -1.79
C VAL A 15 -6.91 1.74 -1.36
N LEU A 16 -7.15 1.55 -0.07
CA LEU A 16 -8.49 1.34 0.47
C LEU A 16 -9.23 2.65 0.75
N ILE A 17 -8.50 3.74 0.97
CA ILE A 17 -9.06 5.04 1.35
C ILE A 17 -8.42 6.18 0.55
N ASN A 18 -9.21 7.20 0.23
CA ASN A 18 -8.69 8.44 -0.35
C ASN A 18 -7.96 9.29 0.72
N SER A 19 -6.74 8.90 1.04
CA SER A 19 -5.92 9.58 2.03
C SER A 19 -5.49 10.98 1.59
N TYR A 20 -5.48 11.26 0.27
CA TYR A 20 -5.22 12.60 -0.23
C TYR A 20 -6.31 13.59 0.23
N ALA A 21 -7.57 13.23 0.08
CA ALA A 21 -8.69 14.09 0.50
C ALA A 21 -8.60 14.40 2.00
N LEU A 22 -8.34 13.39 2.84
CA LEU A 22 -8.20 13.57 4.29
C LEU A 22 -7.01 14.47 4.66
N LEU A 23 -5.89 14.32 3.96
CA LEU A 23 -4.71 15.17 4.16
C LEU A 23 -4.99 16.59 3.72
N ARG A 24 -5.62 16.80 2.55
CA ARG A 24 -6.04 18.12 2.05
C ARG A 24 -6.93 18.83 3.07
N ASP A 25 -7.97 18.16 3.55
CA ASP A 25 -8.93 18.74 4.49
C ASP A 25 -8.28 19.02 5.87
N THR A 26 -7.35 18.15 6.28
CA THR A 26 -6.53 18.39 7.46
C THR A 26 -5.70 19.66 7.31
N LEU A 27 -5.00 19.83 6.18
CA LEU A 27 -4.16 21.00 5.94
C LEU A 27 -4.99 22.28 5.77
N ALA A 28 -6.15 22.18 5.11
CA ALA A 28 -7.10 23.29 4.99
C ALA A 28 -7.57 23.79 6.35
N SER A 29 -7.73 22.91 7.35
CA SER A 29 -8.08 23.31 8.72
C SER A 29 -7.00 24.15 9.42
N PHE A 30 -5.78 24.18 8.88
CA PHE A 30 -4.67 25.06 9.30
C PHE A 30 -4.47 26.25 8.36
N GLY A 31 -5.40 26.50 7.43
CA GLY A 31 -5.27 27.57 6.42
C GLY A 31 -4.24 27.28 5.33
N LEU A 32 -3.86 26.00 5.14
CA LEU A 32 -2.89 25.56 4.17
C LEU A 32 -3.60 24.94 2.96
N ASP A 33 -3.29 25.42 1.75
CA ASP A 33 -3.76 24.84 0.51
C ASP A 33 -2.69 23.91 -0.08
N VAL A 34 -3.06 22.68 -0.39
CA VAL A 34 -2.19 21.71 -1.06
C VAL A 34 -2.28 21.77 -2.58
N GLY A 35 -3.20 22.59 -3.09
CA GLY A 35 -3.47 22.72 -4.50
C GLY A 35 -4.19 21.49 -5.09
N ASP A 36 -4.00 21.29 -6.36
CA ASP A 36 -4.65 20.22 -7.12
C ASP A 36 -3.99 18.86 -6.86
N GLU A 37 -4.80 17.82 -6.87
CA GLU A 37 -4.43 16.43 -6.58
C GLU A 37 -3.36 15.91 -7.54
N GLU A 38 -3.44 16.26 -8.83
CA GLU A 38 -2.46 15.84 -9.82
C GLU A 38 -1.07 16.46 -9.54
N ARG A 39 -1.05 17.73 -9.16
CA ARG A 39 0.19 18.39 -8.71
C ARG A 39 0.73 17.80 -7.43
N PHE A 40 -0.13 17.39 -6.52
CA PHE A 40 0.28 16.75 -5.27
C PHE A 40 0.91 15.38 -5.53
N ARG A 41 0.30 14.55 -6.35
CA ARG A 41 0.83 13.24 -6.76
C ARG A 41 2.20 13.37 -7.43
N ASN A 42 2.38 14.40 -8.24
CA ASN A 42 3.66 14.69 -8.91
C ASN A 42 4.72 15.27 -7.95
N ARG A 43 4.32 15.87 -6.82
CA ARG A 43 5.19 16.49 -5.81
C ARG A 43 5.38 15.63 -4.57
N ARG A 44 5.51 14.33 -4.72
CA ARG A 44 5.65 13.35 -3.62
C ARG A 44 6.71 13.70 -2.55
N LYS A 45 7.57 14.63 -2.81
CA LYS A 45 8.44 15.24 -1.80
C LYS A 45 7.64 15.74 -0.59
N PHE A 46 6.40 16.20 -0.75
CA PHE A 46 5.61 16.75 0.33
C PHE A 46 5.31 15.71 1.44
N LEU A 47 4.89 14.51 1.10
CA LEU A 47 4.65 13.45 2.10
C LEU A 47 5.91 13.00 2.82
N LYS A 48 7.06 12.97 2.14
CA LYS A 48 8.36 12.77 2.79
C LYS A 48 8.67 13.84 3.84
N TYR A 49 8.16 15.04 3.67
CA TYR A 49 8.44 16.19 4.54
C TYR A 49 7.53 16.28 5.76
N VAL A 50 6.28 15.86 5.65
CA VAL A 50 5.40 15.68 6.81
C VAL A 50 6.00 14.65 7.78
N GLY A 51 6.83 13.74 7.27
CA GLY A 51 7.61 12.75 8.02
C GLY A 51 8.92 13.24 8.64
N GLY A 52 9.33 14.53 8.51
CA GLY A 52 10.47 15.07 9.25
C GLY A 52 11.68 15.59 8.44
N GLY A 53 11.53 15.85 7.14
CA GLY A 53 12.61 16.41 6.32
C GLY A 53 12.66 17.94 6.29
N LYS A 54 13.88 18.52 6.37
CA LYS A 54 14.12 19.99 6.38
C LYS A 54 13.72 20.72 5.07
N GLU A 55 13.41 20.02 4.01
CA GLU A 55 13.14 20.58 2.68
C GLU A 55 11.72 21.12 2.47
N LEU A 56 10.78 20.85 3.41
CA LEU A 56 9.45 21.45 3.41
C LEU A 56 9.50 22.97 3.49
N LEU A 57 10.47 23.51 4.22
CA LEU A 57 10.65 24.93 4.47
C LEU A 57 10.90 25.77 3.21
N HIS A 58 11.40 25.18 2.13
CA HIS A 58 11.78 25.95 0.94
C HIS A 58 10.63 26.23 -0.05
N ASN A 59 9.54 25.45 0.02
CA ASN A 59 8.38 25.60 -0.90
C ASN A 59 7.16 26.27 -0.27
N LEU A 60 7.20 26.55 1.03
CA LEU A 60 6.15 27.22 1.79
C LEU A 60 6.70 28.52 2.41
N VAL A 61 7.41 29.30 1.59
CA VAL A 61 7.93 30.62 2.01
C VAL A 61 6.76 31.48 2.51
N GLY A 62 6.74 31.75 3.81
CA GLY A 62 5.77 32.61 4.45
C GLY A 62 4.64 31.91 5.22
N MET A 63 4.51 30.58 5.19
CA MET A 63 3.45 29.88 5.93
C MET A 63 4.04 29.14 7.15
N SER A 64 3.49 29.41 8.32
CA SER A 64 3.84 28.70 9.55
C SER A 64 3.17 27.32 9.56
N LEU A 65 3.95 26.27 9.30
CA LEU A 65 3.45 24.91 9.43
C LEU A 65 3.09 24.56 10.88
N PRO A 66 1.97 23.87 11.11
CA PRO A 66 1.65 23.38 12.43
C PRO A 66 2.72 22.39 12.91
N LYS A 67 3.02 22.38 14.21
CA LYS A 67 3.93 21.38 14.78
C LYS A 67 3.46 19.98 14.37
N THR A 68 4.38 19.12 13.96
CA THR A 68 4.08 17.75 13.45
C THR A 68 3.09 16.98 14.32
N ARG A 69 3.16 17.13 15.65
CA ARG A 69 2.23 16.48 16.58
C ARG A 69 0.79 17.02 16.43
N LYS A 70 0.60 18.35 16.25
CA LYS A 70 -0.72 18.95 16.03
C LYS A 70 -1.32 18.51 14.70
N LEU A 71 -0.49 18.50 13.65
CA LEU A 71 -0.90 18.02 12.33
C LEU A 71 -1.34 16.54 12.39
N ARG A 72 -0.55 15.68 13.02
CA ARG A 72 -0.89 14.26 13.18
C ARG A 72 -2.13 14.05 14.05
N ALA A 73 -2.34 14.88 15.09
CA ALA A 73 -3.55 14.83 15.90
C ALA A 73 -4.78 15.14 15.04
N ARG A 74 -4.76 16.27 14.31
CA ARG A 74 -5.87 16.66 13.45
C ARG A 74 -6.12 15.67 12.33
N LEU A 75 -5.06 15.14 11.71
CA LEU A 75 -5.18 14.07 10.72
C LEU A 75 -5.86 12.82 11.33
N THR A 76 -5.50 12.46 12.56
CA THR A 76 -6.13 11.33 13.27
C THR A 76 -7.63 11.55 13.45
N GLU A 77 -8.03 12.76 13.83
CA GLU A 77 -9.44 13.15 13.94
C GLU A 77 -10.15 13.05 12.59
N CYS A 78 -9.57 13.63 11.52
CA CYS A 78 -10.13 13.54 10.17
C CYS A 78 -10.34 12.10 9.71
N TYR A 79 -9.36 11.22 9.93
CA TYR A 79 -9.52 9.78 9.61
C TYR A 79 -10.69 9.16 10.37
N ARG A 80 -10.80 9.45 11.67
CA ARG A 80 -11.83 8.89 12.53
C ARG A 80 -13.22 9.45 12.29
N GLU A 81 -13.32 10.71 11.89
CA GLU A 81 -14.60 11.40 11.67
C GLU A 81 -15.11 11.24 10.24
N CYS A 82 -14.21 11.37 9.26
CA CYS A 82 -14.56 11.47 7.84
C CYS A 82 -13.98 10.35 6.98
N GLY A 83 -13.10 9.50 7.52
CA GLY A 83 -12.49 8.43 6.75
C GLY A 83 -13.45 7.28 6.51
N PHE A 84 -13.61 6.90 5.23
CA PHE A 84 -14.29 5.70 4.78
C PHE A 84 -13.45 5.04 3.70
N ILE A 85 -13.41 3.71 3.71
CA ILE A 85 -12.81 2.98 2.59
C ILE A 85 -13.71 3.08 1.35
N TYR A 86 -13.15 2.87 0.20
CA TYR A 86 -13.91 2.77 -1.04
C TYR A 86 -14.92 1.61 -0.92
N PRO A 87 -16.21 1.84 -1.25
CA PRO A 87 -17.27 0.85 -1.06
C PRO A 87 -16.99 -0.49 -1.74
N GLU A 88 -16.29 -0.46 -2.86
CA GLU A 88 -15.96 -1.62 -3.69
C GLU A 88 -15.12 -2.67 -2.94
N PHE A 89 -14.37 -2.26 -1.92
CA PHE A 89 -13.53 -3.15 -1.12
C PHE A 89 -14.26 -3.81 0.05
N ILE A 90 -15.40 -3.27 0.50
CA ILE A 90 -16.09 -3.74 1.72
C ILE A 90 -16.45 -5.22 1.60
N ASP A 91 -17.21 -5.57 0.55
CA ASP A 91 -17.64 -6.95 0.30
C ASP A 91 -16.45 -7.89 0.06
N VAL A 92 -15.44 -7.43 -0.68
CA VAL A 92 -14.25 -8.23 -1.00
C VAL A 92 -13.46 -8.56 0.27
N ILE A 93 -13.24 -7.57 1.14
CA ILE A 93 -12.52 -7.77 2.41
C ILE A 93 -13.32 -8.71 3.33
N ASN A 94 -14.62 -8.48 3.48
CA ASN A 94 -15.47 -9.33 4.33
C ASN A 94 -15.49 -10.79 3.85
N ARG A 95 -15.49 -11.03 2.53
CA ARG A 95 -15.35 -12.38 1.98
C ARG A 95 -13.99 -13.00 2.25
N MET A 96 -12.89 -12.23 2.12
CA MET A 96 -11.56 -12.73 2.45
C MET A 96 -11.44 -13.14 3.91
N ILE A 97 -11.98 -12.32 4.81
CA ILE A 97 -11.98 -12.58 6.24
C ILE A 97 -12.76 -13.87 6.57
N ALA A 98 -13.88 -14.09 5.89
CA ALA A 98 -14.74 -15.26 6.10
C ALA A 98 -14.16 -16.56 5.51
N GLU A 99 -13.16 -16.48 4.62
CA GLU A 99 -12.59 -17.65 3.93
C GLU A 99 -11.42 -18.25 4.74
N PRO A 100 -11.56 -19.45 5.32
CA PRO A 100 -10.52 -20.04 6.19
C PRO A 100 -9.19 -20.30 5.47
N ALA A 101 -9.20 -20.44 4.14
CA ALA A 101 -7.99 -20.65 3.35
C ALA A 101 -7.19 -19.37 3.12
N ILE A 102 -7.74 -18.20 3.47
CA ILE A 102 -7.11 -16.90 3.26
C ILE A 102 -6.64 -16.32 4.59
N HIS A 103 -5.41 -15.83 4.61
CA HIS A 103 -4.85 -15.01 5.68
C HIS A 103 -4.82 -13.57 5.21
N CYS A 104 -5.70 -12.73 5.73
CA CYS A 104 -5.91 -11.37 5.23
C CYS A 104 -5.64 -10.32 6.30
N GLY A 105 -4.92 -9.25 5.92
CA GLY A 105 -4.71 -8.13 6.80
C GLY A 105 -4.08 -6.92 6.15
N ILE A 106 -3.76 -5.94 6.98
CA ILE A 106 -3.29 -4.62 6.56
C ILE A 106 -1.84 -4.39 7.00
N VAL A 107 -1.01 -3.90 6.07
CA VAL A 107 0.34 -3.40 6.34
C VAL A 107 0.46 -1.98 5.77
N SER A 108 0.44 -0.96 6.63
CA SER A 108 0.41 0.43 6.17
C SER A 108 1.33 1.36 6.94
N ARG A 109 1.89 2.36 6.25
CA ARG A 109 2.65 3.49 6.83
C ARG A 109 1.73 4.68 7.11
N ASN A 110 0.74 4.52 7.93
CA ASN A 110 -0.23 5.56 8.24
C ASN A 110 0.35 6.62 9.20
N PHE A 111 0.15 7.89 8.88
CA PHE A 111 0.73 9.04 9.60
C PHE A 111 -0.05 9.49 10.83
N THR A 112 -1.15 8.87 11.18
CA THR A 112 -1.93 9.22 12.37
C THR A 112 -1.13 8.96 13.66
N LEU A 113 -1.60 9.50 14.80
CA LEU A 113 -0.91 9.30 16.09
C LEU A 113 -0.99 7.85 16.58
N ARG A 114 -2.08 7.16 16.27
CA ARG A 114 -2.33 5.77 16.64
C ARG A 114 -2.78 5.00 15.40
N PRO A 115 -1.85 4.63 14.50
CA PRO A 115 -2.22 4.06 13.21
C PRO A 115 -3.12 2.82 13.31
N GLY A 116 -2.74 1.80 14.05
CA GLY A 116 -3.51 0.57 14.17
C GLY A 116 -4.97 0.79 14.62
N PRO A 117 -5.21 1.41 15.79
CA PRO A 117 -6.56 1.75 16.24
C PRO A 117 -7.33 2.64 15.26
N THR A 118 -6.66 3.58 14.57
CA THR A 118 -7.32 4.46 13.59
C THR A 118 -7.76 3.69 12.35
N ILE A 119 -6.91 2.81 11.82
CA ILE A 119 -7.24 1.94 10.69
C ILE A 119 -8.45 1.06 11.04
N ARG A 120 -8.41 0.38 12.18
CA ARG A 120 -9.53 -0.47 12.64
C ARG A 120 -10.83 0.31 12.77
N GLN A 121 -10.79 1.51 13.35
CA GLN A 121 -11.99 2.34 13.49
C GLN A 121 -12.58 2.75 12.13
N VAL A 122 -11.75 3.09 11.15
CA VAL A 122 -12.21 3.42 9.79
C VAL A 122 -12.82 2.20 9.11
N LEU A 123 -12.19 1.05 9.23
CA LEU A 123 -12.71 -0.21 8.68
C LEU A 123 -14.08 -0.57 9.28
N ALA A 124 -14.20 -0.55 10.60
CA ALA A 124 -15.45 -0.83 11.30
C ALA A 124 -16.58 0.12 10.87
N ARG A 125 -16.30 1.43 10.79
CA ARG A 125 -17.26 2.43 10.30
C ARG A 125 -17.70 2.19 8.87
N SER A 126 -16.82 1.64 8.06
CA SER A 126 -17.10 1.34 6.66
C SER A 126 -17.87 0.03 6.46
N GLY A 127 -18.11 -0.74 7.52
CA GLY A 127 -18.84 -2.02 7.45
C GLY A 127 -17.95 -3.25 7.23
N VAL A 128 -16.64 -3.12 7.50
CA VAL A 128 -15.72 -4.26 7.52
C VAL A 128 -15.69 -4.86 8.93
N ASP A 129 -15.80 -6.18 9.05
CA ASP A 129 -15.59 -6.90 10.31
C ASP A 129 -14.09 -6.97 10.65
N GLU A 130 -13.56 -5.83 11.05
CA GLU A 130 -12.13 -5.62 11.26
C GLU A 130 -11.54 -6.47 12.41
N ALA A 131 -12.40 -6.96 13.31
CA ALA A 131 -12.01 -7.84 14.41
C ALA A 131 -11.54 -9.20 13.91
N GLN A 132 -12.01 -9.63 12.76
CA GLN A 132 -11.65 -10.89 12.12
C GLN A 132 -10.44 -10.78 11.17
N LEU A 133 -9.90 -9.56 10.93
CA LEU A 133 -8.63 -9.43 10.22
C LEU A 133 -7.52 -10.14 10.99
N ASP A 134 -6.77 -10.97 10.31
CA ASP A 134 -5.66 -11.72 10.93
C ASP A 134 -4.57 -10.80 11.48
N PHE A 135 -4.35 -9.64 10.83
CA PHE A 135 -3.38 -8.65 11.29
C PHE A 135 -3.69 -7.23 10.80
N VAL A 136 -3.26 -6.24 11.59
CA VAL A 136 -3.12 -4.83 11.19
C VAL A 136 -1.75 -4.37 11.70
N VAL A 137 -0.80 -4.24 10.79
CA VAL A 137 0.60 -3.90 11.09
C VAL A 137 0.91 -2.46 10.66
N PRO A 138 0.99 -1.52 11.60
CA PRO A 138 1.50 -0.19 11.31
C PRO A 138 3.02 -0.25 11.11
N VAL A 139 3.49 0.18 9.94
CA VAL A 139 4.91 0.30 9.65
C VAL A 139 5.40 1.66 10.13
N PRO A 140 6.43 1.74 10.97
CA PRO A 140 6.99 3.01 11.39
C PRO A 140 7.51 3.84 10.21
N VAL A 141 7.43 5.17 10.35
CA VAL A 141 8.00 6.09 9.35
C VAL A 141 9.50 5.86 9.25
N GLY A 142 9.99 5.63 8.04
CA GLY A 142 11.40 5.32 7.78
C GLY A 142 11.74 3.83 7.83
N ALA A 143 10.85 2.97 8.31
CA ALA A 143 11.03 1.53 8.21
C ALA A 143 10.66 1.00 6.82
N SER A 144 11.25 -0.13 6.42
CA SER A 144 10.94 -0.80 5.17
C SER A 144 9.73 -1.73 5.34
N LYS A 145 8.82 -1.72 4.36
CA LYS A 145 7.79 -2.77 4.28
C LYS A 145 8.40 -4.12 3.89
N VAL A 146 9.58 -4.14 3.26
CA VAL A 146 10.27 -5.39 2.86
C VAL A 146 10.43 -6.31 4.05
N ASP A 147 10.98 -5.80 5.17
CA ASP A 147 11.25 -6.63 6.36
C ASP A 147 9.96 -7.22 6.94
N VAL A 148 8.85 -6.48 6.87
CA VAL A 148 7.54 -6.96 7.33
C VAL A 148 7.00 -8.04 6.40
N LEU A 149 7.05 -7.82 5.08
CA LEU A 149 6.54 -8.75 4.08
C LEU A 149 7.36 -10.04 4.06
N ASP A 150 8.69 -9.94 4.12
CA ASP A 150 9.60 -11.08 4.16
C ASP A 150 9.34 -11.95 5.40
N GLY A 151 9.17 -11.32 6.56
CA GLY A 151 8.82 -12.02 7.79
C GLY A 151 7.46 -12.72 7.77
N MET A 152 6.54 -12.31 6.90
CA MET A 152 5.22 -12.92 6.76
C MET A 152 5.22 -14.12 5.82
N THR A 153 6.04 -14.11 4.75
CA THR A 153 6.04 -15.13 3.69
C THR A 153 6.80 -16.39 4.04
N ALA A 154 7.68 -16.34 5.04
CA ALA A 154 8.54 -17.48 5.36
C ALA A 154 7.78 -18.80 5.46
N SER A 155 7.73 -19.55 4.37
CA SER A 155 7.34 -20.98 4.26
C SER A 155 5.91 -21.38 4.66
N ARG A 156 4.98 -20.44 4.88
CA ARG A 156 3.65 -20.75 5.44
C ARG A 156 2.50 -20.71 4.42
N TYR A 157 2.70 -20.08 3.26
CA TYR A 157 1.65 -19.87 2.27
C TYR A 157 2.09 -20.40 0.92
N CYS A 158 1.13 -20.93 0.14
CA CYS A 158 1.39 -21.33 -1.24
C CYS A 158 1.54 -20.11 -2.15
N GLU A 159 0.81 -19.05 -1.81
CA GLU A 159 0.81 -17.80 -2.58
C GLU A 159 0.70 -16.60 -1.64
N ALA A 160 1.27 -15.47 -2.07
CA ALA A 160 1.18 -14.20 -1.38
C ALA A 160 0.87 -13.06 -2.36
N LEU A 161 -0.08 -12.21 -2.00
CA LEU A 161 -0.57 -11.10 -2.81
C LEU A 161 -0.48 -9.80 -2.02
N LEU A 162 0.07 -8.76 -2.64
CA LEU A 162 0.06 -7.40 -2.12
C LEU A 162 -0.81 -6.48 -2.98
N CYS A 163 -1.75 -5.78 -2.35
CA CYS A 163 -2.45 -4.64 -2.94
C CYS A 163 -1.83 -3.34 -2.41
N ALA A 164 -1.27 -2.52 -3.30
CA ALA A 164 -0.58 -1.28 -2.96
C ALA A 164 -0.78 -0.21 -4.04
N ASP A 165 -0.20 1.00 -3.84
CA ASP A 165 -0.25 2.09 -4.81
C ASP A 165 1.11 2.77 -5.02
N GLU A 166 2.12 2.36 -4.28
CA GLU A 166 3.46 2.96 -4.31
C GLU A 166 4.51 2.07 -4.98
N ILE A 167 5.46 2.70 -5.71
CA ILE A 167 6.63 2.02 -6.29
C ILE A 167 7.44 1.29 -5.21
N SER A 168 7.56 1.90 -4.02
CA SER A 168 8.29 1.29 -2.90
C SER A 168 7.66 -0.03 -2.47
N ASP A 169 6.34 -0.11 -2.51
CA ASP A 169 5.60 -1.28 -2.09
C ASP A 169 5.62 -2.37 -3.16
N TYR A 170 5.50 -1.98 -4.43
CA TYR A 170 5.72 -2.90 -5.55
C TYR A 170 7.11 -3.55 -5.49
N ARG A 171 8.16 -2.75 -5.27
CA ARG A 171 9.53 -3.28 -5.13
C ARG A 171 9.69 -4.18 -3.90
N ALA A 172 9.03 -3.82 -2.80
CA ALA A 172 9.02 -4.67 -1.61
C ALA A 172 8.32 -6.02 -1.87
N ALA A 173 7.20 -6.00 -2.59
CA ALA A 173 6.50 -7.20 -3.01
C ALA A 173 7.36 -8.10 -3.89
N CYS A 174 7.99 -7.54 -4.93
CA CYS A 174 8.90 -8.29 -5.80
C CYS A 174 10.07 -8.91 -5.02
N ALA A 175 10.67 -8.16 -4.08
CA ALA A 175 11.78 -8.65 -3.27
C ALA A 175 11.36 -9.79 -2.33
N ALA A 176 10.14 -9.76 -1.81
CA ALA A 176 9.59 -10.77 -0.91
C ALA A 176 8.81 -11.89 -1.64
N GLY A 177 8.77 -11.89 -2.98
CA GLY A 177 8.12 -12.94 -3.77
C GLY A 177 6.59 -12.88 -3.80
N TYR A 178 6.01 -11.69 -3.59
CA TYR A 178 4.56 -11.47 -3.69
C TYR A 178 4.14 -11.17 -5.13
N SER A 179 2.99 -11.67 -5.54
CA SER A 179 2.22 -11.09 -6.63
C SER A 179 1.68 -9.73 -6.23
N SER A 180 1.46 -8.82 -7.20
CA SER A 180 1.07 -7.43 -6.89
C SER A 180 -0.12 -6.97 -7.71
N LEU A 181 -1.09 -6.33 -7.05
CA LEU A 181 -2.15 -5.53 -7.66
C LEU A 181 -1.93 -4.06 -7.25
N ILE A 182 -1.68 -3.18 -8.22
CA ILE A 182 -1.23 -1.82 -7.95
C ILE A 182 -2.27 -0.81 -8.40
N GLY A 183 -2.82 -0.07 -7.44
CA GLY A 183 -3.78 1.02 -7.65
C GLY A 183 -3.10 2.26 -8.23
N ALA A 184 -3.29 2.51 -9.53
CA ALA A 184 -2.74 3.67 -10.21
C ALA A 184 -3.52 4.97 -9.91
N TYR A 185 -4.60 4.86 -9.15
CA TYR A 185 -5.39 5.98 -8.61
C TYR A 185 -4.83 6.53 -7.29
N GLY A 186 -3.88 5.83 -6.68
CA GLY A 186 -3.22 6.21 -5.42
C GLY A 186 -2.11 7.26 -5.57
N PHE A 187 -1.18 7.28 -4.62
CA PHE A 187 -0.17 8.35 -4.51
C PHE A 187 0.84 8.42 -5.65
N ASP A 188 1.28 7.31 -6.23
CA ASP A 188 2.29 7.35 -7.28
C ASP A 188 1.72 7.63 -8.68
N GLY A 189 0.44 7.32 -8.91
CA GLY A 189 -0.23 7.50 -10.20
C GLY A 189 0.38 6.66 -11.35
N ARG A 190 -0.41 6.41 -12.39
CA ARG A 190 -0.05 5.52 -13.51
C ARG A 190 1.26 5.87 -14.18
N LYS A 191 1.46 7.15 -14.52
CA LYS A 191 2.66 7.60 -15.24
C LYS A 191 3.92 7.26 -14.45
N ARG A 192 3.95 7.60 -13.17
CA ARG A 192 5.10 7.37 -12.31
C ARG A 192 5.35 5.88 -12.05
N LEU A 193 4.29 5.10 -11.81
CA LEU A 193 4.36 3.66 -11.64
C LEU A 193 4.99 2.99 -12.86
N ARG A 194 4.61 3.38 -14.07
CA ARG A 194 5.19 2.84 -15.31
C ARG A 194 6.61 3.33 -15.57
N GLU A 195 6.83 4.66 -15.55
CA GLU A 195 8.10 5.24 -16.01
C GLU A 195 9.24 5.10 -15.00
N ARG A 196 8.93 5.09 -13.69
CA ARG A 196 9.95 5.04 -12.63
C ARG A 196 9.91 3.75 -11.81
N GLY A 197 8.75 3.13 -11.74
CA GLY A 197 8.52 1.89 -11.01
C GLY A 197 8.73 0.66 -11.85
N GLU A 198 8.65 0.82 -13.20
CA GLU A 198 8.69 -0.28 -14.16
C GLU A 198 7.60 -1.33 -13.86
N VAL A 199 6.47 -0.85 -13.27
CA VAL A 199 5.36 -1.73 -12.92
C VAL A 199 4.70 -2.20 -14.22
N PRO A 200 4.55 -3.53 -14.42
CA PRO A 200 3.89 -4.10 -15.58
C PRO A 200 2.45 -3.60 -15.73
N GLN A 201 1.99 -3.46 -16.96
CA GLN A 201 0.66 -2.94 -17.29
C GLN A 201 -0.45 -3.79 -16.67
N GLU A 202 -0.28 -5.09 -16.66
CA GLU A 202 -1.20 -6.08 -16.10
C GLU A 202 -1.38 -6.00 -14.59
N CYS A 203 -0.42 -5.39 -13.90
CA CYS A 203 -0.48 -5.15 -12.46
C CYS A 203 -1.16 -3.82 -12.09
N LEU A 204 -1.48 -2.95 -13.08
CA LEU A 204 -1.95 -1.59 -12.87
C LEU A 204 -3.46 -1.45 -13.05
N TYR A 205 -4.12 -0.91 -12.04
CA TYR A 205 -5.56 -0.67 -12.00
C TYR A 205 -5.83 0.82 -11.79
N ASP A 206 -6.61 1.42 -12.68
CA ASP A 206 -6.82 2.88 -12.70
C ASP A 206 -7.89 3.36 -11.71
N THR A 207 -8.73 2.46 -11.22
CA THR A 207 -9.82 2.80 -10.31
C THR A 207 -9.94 1.80 -9.17
N PRO A 208 -10.52 2.21 -8.02
CA PRO A 208 -10.82 1.30 -6.91
C PRO A 208 -11.67 0.10 -7.34
N GLU A 209 -12.66 0.33 -8.22
CA GLU A 209 -13.55 -0.71 -8.74
C GLU A 209 -12.78 -1.78 -9.52
N ALA A 210 -11.87 -1.34 -10.40
CA ALA A 210 -11.06 -2.26 -11.21
C ALA A 210 -10.13 -3.09 -10.33
N LEU A 211 -9.49 -2.48 -9.31
CA LEU A 211 -8.62 -3.18 -8.37
C LEU A 211 -9.42 -4.16 -7.51
N ALA A 212 -10.56 -3.75 -6.97
CA ALA A 212 -11.43 -4.61 -6.17
C ALA A 212 -11.98 -5.79 -6.99
N ALA A 213 -12.32 -5.55 -8.27
CA ALA A 213 -12.75 -6.62 -9.18
C ALA A 213 -11.62 -7.62 -9.44
N ALA A 214 -10.40 -7.15 -9.70
CA ALA A 214 -9.23 -8.01 -9.88
C ALA A 214 -8.93 -8.84 -8.63
N LEU A 215 -8.99 -8.21 -7.45
CA LEU A 215 -8.81 -8.88 -6.17
C LEU A 215 -9.88 -9.98 -6.01
N ARG A 216 -11.16 -9.68 -6.28
CA ARG A 216 -12.27 -10.66 -6.23
C ARG A 216 -12.04 -11.83 -7.18
N MET A 217 -11.58 -11.59 -8.40
CA MET A 217 -11.26 -12.66 -9.37
C MET A 217 -10.11 -13.53 -8.89
N GLY A 218 -9.07 -12.94 -8.32
CA GLY A 218 -7.94 -13.67 -7.73
C GLY A 218 -8.33 -14.58 -6.56
N LEU A 219 -9.46 -14.30 -5.91
CA LEU A 219 -10.00 -15.11 -4.82
C LEU A 219 -10.88 -16.29 -5.28
N THR A 220 -11.39 -16.24 -6.53
CA THR A 220 -12.35 -17.23 -7.07
C THR A 220 -11.84 -18.68 -7.07
N PRO A 221 -10.54 -18.99 -7.15
CA PRO A 221 -10.02 -20.34 -7.14
C PRO A 221 -9.87 -21.00 -5.77
N TYR A 222 -10.09 -20.28 -4.65
CA TYR A 222 -9.94 -20.88 -3.32
C TYR A 222 -11.15 -21.73 -2.91
N GLY A 223 -12.25 -21.69 -3.69
CA GLY A 223 -13.25 -22.75 -3.74
C GLY A 223 -12.89 -23.91 -4.68
N SER A 224 -11.94 -23.76 -5.61
CA SER A 224 -11.39 -24.80 -6.49
C SER A 224 -10.13 -24.29 -7.21
N CYS A 225 -8.98 -24.73 -6.74
CA CYS A 225 -7.65 -24.79 -7.36
C CYS A 225 -7.32 -23.90 -8.58
N ARG A 226 -6.27 -23.07 -8.43
CA ARG A 226 -5.46 -22.33 -9.39
C ARG A 226 -5.75 -20.83 -9.50
N VAL A 227 -4.94 -20.04 -8.80
CA VAL A 227 -4.59 -18.68 -9.26
C VAL A 227 -3.80 -18.86 -10.57
N ASN A 228 -4.22 -18.15 -11.61
CA ASN A 228 -3.54 -18.17 -12.90
C ASN A 228 -2.09 -17.73 -12.73
N ALA A 229 -1.16 -18.51 -13.22
CA ALA A 229 0.29 -18.27 -13.24
C ALA A 229 0.71 -17.00 -14.05
N TYR A 230 -0.25 -16.17 -14.44
CA TYR A 230 -0.03 -14.95 -15.23
C TYR A 230 0.28 -13.71 -14.38
N LEU A 231 0.24 -13.79 -13.04
CA LEU A 231 0.49 -12.63 -12.17
C LEU A 231 1.86 -12.67 -11.46
N ALA A 232 2.60 -13.75 -11.60
CA ALA A 232 3.98 -13.77 -11.12
C ALA A 232 4.90 -13.18 -12.20
N PRO A 233 5.64 -12.10 -11.96
CA PRO A 233 6.80 -11.80 -12.78
C PRO A 233 7.71 -13.02 -12.70
N GLU A 234 8.14 -13.57 -13.86
CA GLU A 234 9.20 -14.57 -13.90
C GLU A 234 10.29 -14.13 -12.90
N PRO A 235 10.77 -15.04 -12.02
CA PRO A 235 11.88 -14.71 -11.16
C PRO A 235 13.00 -14.25 -12.10
N LEU A 236 13.51 -13.04 -11.87
CA LEU A 236 14.68 -12.52 -12.58
C LEU A 236 15.79 -13.56 -12.42
N THR A 237 15.82 -14.50 -13.33
CA THR A 237 16.90 -15.48 -13.46
C THR A 237 18.16 -14.66 -13.57
N ALA A 238 19.00 -14.79 -12.57
CA ALA A 238 20.27 -14.14 -12.39
C ALA A 238 20.93 -13.89 -13.75
N LEU A 239 21.08 -12.62 -14.10
CA LEU A 239 22.08 -12.19 -15.08
C LEU A 239 23.42 -12.71 -14.55
N ARG A 240 23.81 -13.89 -15.02
CA ARG A 240 25.18 -14.37 -14.91
C ARG A 240 26.05 -13.36 -15.65
N LEU A 241 26.69 -12.49 -14.91
CA LEU A 241 27.84 -11.76 -15.41
C LEU A 241 28.84 -12.79 -15.91
N PRO A 242 29.32 -12.71 -17.17
CA PRO A 242 30.38 -13.57 -17.61
C PRO A 242 31.62 -13.29 -16.76
N LEU A 243 32.05 -14.31 -16.03
CA LEU A 243 33.38 -14.38 -15.43
C LEU A 243 34.41 -14.10 -16.55
N LEU A 244 35.05 -12.96 -16.49
CA LEU A 244 36.30 -12.70 -17.20
C LEU A 244 37.36 -13.64 -16.63
N ALA A 245 37.41 -14.87 -17.18
CA ALA A 245 38.55 -15.74 -17.01
C ALA A 245 39.57 -15.42 -18.09
N GLY A 246 40.74 -15.06 -17.66
CA GLY A 246 41.94 -15.28 -18.42
C GLY A 246 42.51 -14.08 -19.17
N MET A 247 43.45 -13.38 -18.56
CA MET A 247 44.71 -13.07 -19.26
C MET A 247 45.85 -13.35 -18.30
N GLY A 248 46.42 -14.52 -18.57
CA GLY A 248 47.62 -14.97 -17.92
C GLY A 248 48.86 -14.21 -18.39
N ALA A 249 49.88 -14.37 -17.61
CA ALA A 249 51.25 -13.94 -17.68
C ALA A 249 51.87 -13.80 -19.07
N ARG A 250 52.53 -12.67 -19.29
CA ARG A 250 53.96 -12.60 -19.72
C ARG A 250 54.53 -11.25 -19.30
#